data_874e1fbe1583526489b057c07d13fab5
#
_entry.id   874e1fbe1583526489b057c07d13fab5
#
_cell.length_a   1.000
_cell.length_b   1.000
_cell.length_c   1.000
_cell.angle_alpha   90.00
_cell.angle_beta   90.00
_cell.angle_gamma   90.00
#
_symmetry.space_group_name_H-M   'P 1'
#
loop_
_entity.id
_entity.type
_entity.pdbx_description
1 polymer ?
#
loop_
_entity_poly.entity_id
_entity_poly.type
_entity_poly.pdbx_seq_one_letter_code
_entity_poly.pdbx_strand_id
1 'polypeptide(L)'
;ITFAILISGIVSLTLTPMLCSRMLKPIDHHEQHNVLLRSFEWSFTKLTEGYAWALQRTVALPRVVLAVTLGTFVLTGVLFQAIPKGFFPQEDIGQITGATVGPDDASFDAMVARQSALAELIKRDPDVAAVLSTVGGGNAAATVNSGRIFIMLRDKPERTDSAAQVIARLRRTAATVPGINIFFQQIQSINIGTTQTRAQYQFGMRSSDLAALREYAPRMEQRMRQIPTILDVNSDLQVRARQTSIEIDRDIASRLGLSVDQI
;
A
#
# COMPACT_ATOMS: atom_id res chain seq x y z
N ILE A 1 -11.20 1.54 -26.53
CA ILE A 1 -11.76 0.23 -26.15
C ILE A 1 -12.96 -0.09 -27.04
N THR A 2 -13.97 0.78 -27.18
CA THR A 2 -15.18 0.52 -27.99
C THR A 2 -14.89 0.21 -29.45
N PHE A 3 -14.01 0.99 -30.10
CA PHE A 3 -13.58 0.72 -31.49
C PHE A 3 -12.88 -0.63 -31.63
N ALA A 4 -12.05 -1.01 -30.68
CA ALA A 4 -11.36 -2.30 -30.71
C ALA A 4 -12.35 -3.49 -30.63
N ILE A 5 -13.39 -3.36 -29.81
CA ILE A 5 -14.44 -4.39 -29.67
C ILE A 5 -15.26 -4.50 -30.96
N LEU A 6 -15.64 -3.37 -31.57
CA LEU A 6 -16.39 -3.38 -32.83
C LEU A 6 -15.59 -3.99 -33.98
N ILE A 7 -14.33 -3.59 -34.16
CA ILE A 7 -13.45 -4.16 -35.20
C ILE A 7 -13.24 -5.65 -34.94
N SER A 8 -12.98 -6.06 -33.69
CA SER A 8 -12.83 -7.48 -33.33
C SER A 8 -14.09 -8.28 -33.66
N GLY A 9 -15.28 -7.73 -33.37
CA GLY A 9 -16.56 -8.35 -33.73
C GLY A 9 -16.75 -8.53 -35.22
N ILE A 10 -16.47 -7.50 -36.03
CA ILE A 10 -16.56 -7.57 -37.48
C ILE A 10 -15.57 -8.60 -38.05
N VAL A 11 -14.32 -8.57 -37.59
CA VAL A 11 -13.29 -9.51 -38.02
C VAL A 11 -13.66 -10.96 -37.67
N SER A 12 -14.16 -11.18 -36.44
CA SER A 12 -14.59 -12.51 -36.01
C SER A 12 -15.76 -13.08 -36.84
N LEU A 13 -16.74 -12.22 -37.17
CA LEU A 13 -17.93 -12.65 -37.94
C LEU A 13 -17.65 -12.79 -39.42
N THR A 14 -16.66 -12.12 -39.97
CA THR A 14 -16.36 -12.15 -41.41
C THR A 14 -15.18 -13.06 -41.77
N LEU A 15 -14.06 -12.88 -41.06
CA LEU A 15 -12.80 -13.58 -41.37
C LEU A 15 -12.88 -15.08 -41.01
N THR A 16 -13.48 -15.42 -39.88
CA THR A 16 -13.57 -16.81 -39.44
C THR A 16 -14.39 -17.69 -40.41
N PRO A 17 -15.63 -17.32 -40.78
CA PRO A 17 -16.39 -18.10 -41.79
C PRO A 17 -15.69 -18.14 -43.13
N MET A 18 -15.07 -17.04 -43.59
CA MET A 18 -14.33 -17.00 -44.84
C MET A 18 -13.13 -17.95 -44.86
N LEU A 19 -12.35 -17.95 -43.79
CA LEU A 19 -11.22 -18.89 -43.65
C LEU A 19 -11.70 -20.35 -43.58
N CYS A 20 -12.75 -20.62 -42.81
CA CYS A 20 -13.34 -21.97 -42.76
C CYS A 20 -13.78 -22.44 -44.13
N SER A 21 -14.45 -21.60 -44.93
CA SER A 21 -14.92 -21.98 -46.27
C SER A 21 -13.79 -22.24 -47.27
N ARG A 22 -12.63 -21.61 -47.09
CA ARG A 22 -11.48 -21.76 -48.02
C ARG A 22 -10.43 -22.76 -47.54
N MET A 23 -10.25 -22.94 -46.24
CA MET A 23 -9.16 -23.77 -45.69
C MET A 23 -9.63 -25.16 -45.26
N LEU A 24 -10.89 -25.30 -44.85
CA LEU A 24 -11.41 -26.59 -44.42
C LEU A 24 -11.78 -27.43 -45.69
N LYS A 25 -11.14 -28.58 -45.82
CA LYS A 25 -11.51 -29.59 -46.79
C LYS A 25 -12.69 -30.42 -46.27
N PRO A 26 -13.58 -30.92 -47.13
CA PRO A 26 -14.60 -31.91 -46.74
C PRO A 26 -13.92 -33.09 -46.02
N ILE A 27 -14.44 -33.46 -44.88
CA ILE A 27 -13.91 -34.62 -44.13
C ILE A 27 -14.41 -35.88 -44.86
N ASP A 28 -13.49 -36.61 -45.45
CA ASP A 28 -13.78 -37.97 -45.96
C ASP A 28 -13.87 -38.91 -44.74
N HIS A 29 -15.06 -39.43 -44.47
CA HIS A 29 -15.35 -40.33 -43.35
C HIS A 29 -14.58 -41.66 -43.36
N HIS A 30 -13.69 -41.88 -44.32
CA HIS A 30 -12.89 -43.11 -44.49
C HIS A 30 -11.42 -42.96 -44.09
N GLU A 31 -10.96 -41.78 -43.67
CA GLU A 31 -9.59 -41.67 -43.15
C GLU A 31 -9.49 -42.33 -41.78
N GLN A 32 -8.56 -43.30 -41.68
CA GLN A 32 -8.19 -43.92 -40.39
C GLN A 32 -7.55 -42.88 -39.50
N HIS A 33 -8.32 -42.35 -38.55
CA HIS A 33 -7.84 -41.39 -37.58
C HIS A 33 -6.78 -42.00 -36.66
N ASN A 34 -5.66 -41.33 -36.50
CA ASN A 34 -4.64 -41.63 -35.49
C ASN A 34 -5.29 -41.78 -34.10
N VAL A 35 -4.77 -42.72 -33.30
CA VAL A 35 -5.27 -43.02 -31.94
C VAL A 35 -5.43 -41.76 -31.11
N LEU A 36 -4.54 -40.77 -31.26
CA LEU A 36 -4.60 -39.46 -30.59
C LEU A 36 -5.83 -38.65 -31.01
N LEU A 37 -6.15 -38.58 -32.29
CA LEU A 37 -7.33 -37.90 -32.83
C LEU A 37 -8.61 -38.53 -32.30
N ARG A 38 -8.67 -39.85 -32.27
CA ARG A 38 -9.81 -40.61 -31.75
C ARG A 38 -10.05 -40.39 -30.26
N SER A 39 -8.98 -40.28 -29.47
CA SER A 39 -9.07 -39.92 -28.03
C SER A 39 -9.61 -38.53 -27.84
N PHE A 40 -9.16 -37.58 -28.68
CA PHE A 40 -9.62 -36.20 -28.65
C PHE A 40 -11.11 -36.08 -29.05
N GLU A 41 -11.51 -36.76 -30.14
CA GLU A 41 -12.91 -36.82 -30.58
C GLU A 41 -13.83 -37.43 -29.51
N TRP A 42 -13.39 -38.53 -28.86
CA TRP A 42 -14.13 -39.13 -27.77
C TRP A 42 -14.33 -38.19 -26.61
N SER A 43 -13.26 -37.47 -26.18
CA SER A 43 -13.31 -36.49 -25.12
C SER A 43 -14.26 -35.34 -25.47
N PHE A 44 -14.16 -34.83 -26.70
CA PHE A 44 -15.03 -33.76 -27.19
C PHE A 44 -16.50 -34.18 -27.29
N THR A 45 -16.77 -35.39 -27.75
CA THR A 45 -18.11 -35.96 -27.80
C THR A 45 -18.70 -36.10 -26.38
N LYS A 46 -17.91 -36.60 -25.43
CA LYS A 46 -18.36 -36.68 -24.02
C LYS A 46 -18.65 -35.32 -23.38
N LEU A 47 -17.81 -34.32 -23.69
CA LEU A 47 -18.05 -32.95 -23.25
C LEU A 47 -19.37 -32.40 -23.84
N THR A 48 -19.60 -32.63 -25.14
CA THR A 48 -20.80 -32.17 -25.86
C THR A 48 -22.06 -32.87 -25.33
N GLU A 49 -22.01 -34.18 -25.10
CA GLU A 49 -23.10 -34.95 -24.47
C GLU A 49 -23.41 -34.43 -23.08
N GLY A 50 -22.38 -34.19 -22.25
CA GLY A 50 -22.51 -33.62 -20.91
C GLY A 50 -23.14 -32.21 -20.92
N TYR A 51 -22.70 -31.37 -21.86
CA TYR A 51 -23.27 -30.05 -22.06
C TYR A 51 -24.75 -30.11 -22.47
N ALA A 52 -25.08 -30.96 -23.48
CA ALA A 52 -26.43 -31.14 -23.95
C ALA A 52 -27.37 -31.62 -22.86
N TRP A 53 -26.92 -32.58 -22.03
CA TRP A 53 -27.66 -33.06 -20.87
C TRP A 53 -27.91 -31.92 -19.85
N ALA A 54 -26.88 -31.15 -19.49
CA ALA A 54 -26.99 -30.05 -18.57
C ALA A 54 -27.94 -28.96 -19.10
N LEU A 55 -27.82 -28.62 -20.41
CA LEU A 55 -28.69 -27.65 -21.07
C LEU A 55 -30.16 -28.07 -21.05
N GLN A 56 -30.45 -29.34 -21.40
CA GLN A 56 -31.78 -29.88 -21.35
C GLN A 56 -32.40 -29.82 -19.96
N ARG A 57 -31.60 -30.14 -18.92
CA ARG A 57 -32.05 -30.00 -17.50
C ARG A 57 -32.33 -28.57 -17.12
N THR A 58 -31.44 -27.65 -17.52
CA THR A 58 -31.61 -26.21 -17.23
C THR A 58 -32.87 -25.65 -17.88
N VAL A 59 -33.12 -25.98 -19.15
CA VAL A 59 -34.34 -25.55 -19.86
C VAL A 59 -35.63 -26.21 -19.32
N ALA A 60 -35.53 -27.46 -18.87
CA ALA A 60 -36.66 -28.20 -18.30
C ALA A 60 -37.08 -27.70 -16.91
N LEU A 61 -36.22 -27.03 -16.16
CA LEU A 61 -36.44 -26.57 -14.80
C LEU A 61 -36.33 -25.04 -14.64
N PRO A 62 -37.09 -24.23 -15.39
CA PRO A 62 -36.91 -22.78 -15.44
C PRO A 62 -37.09 -22.09 -14.08
N ARG A 63 -37.98 -22.63 -13.22
CA ARG A 63 -38.22 -22.08 -11.87
C ARG A 63 -37.02 -22.28 -10.94
N VAL A 64 -36.35 -23.43 -11.05
CA VAL A 64 -35.12 -23.72 -10.27
C VAL A 64 -34.00 -22.81 -10.72
N VAL A 65 -33.80 -22.66 -12.03
CA VAL A 65 -32.81 -21.77 -12.59
C VAL A 65 -33.05 -20.32 -12.16
N LEU A 66 -34.30 -19.87 -12.22
CA LEU A 66 -34.65 -18.52 -11.75
C LEU A 66 -34.33 -18.35 -10.26
N ALA A 67 -34.70 -19.33 -9.43
CA ALA A 67 -34.41 -19.27 -8.00
C ALA A 67 -32.92 -19.25 -7.69
N VAL A 68 -32.12 -20.05 -8.41
CA VAL A 68 -30.63 -20.04 -8.31
C VAL A 68 -30.08 -18.68 -8.72
N THR A 69 -30.55 -18.14 -9.85
CA THR A 69 -30.13 -16.84 -10.34
C THR A 69 -30.43 -15.73 -9.33
N LEU A 70 -31.65 -15.67 -8.80
CA LEU A 70 -32.02 -14.71 -7.76
C LEU A 70 -31.20 -14.89 -6.49
N GLY A 71 -30.98 -16.15 -6.08
CA GLY A 71 -30.12 -16.48 -4.95
C GLY A 71 -28.68 -15.98 -5.15
N THR A 72 -28.15 -16.11 -6.36
CA THR A 72 -26.81 -15.59 -6.71
C THR A 72 -26.76 -14.05 -6.63
N PHE A 73 -27.80 -13.35 -7.10
CA PHE A 73 -27.88 -11.90 -6.96
C PHE A 73 -27.93 -11.46 -5.48
N VAL A 74 -28.75 -12.12 -4.68
CA VAL A 74 -28.83 -11.83 -3.23
C VAL A 74 -27.49 -12.11 -2.55
N LEU A 75 -26.88 -13.27 -2.84
CA LEU A 75 -25.57 -13.62 -2.29
C LEU A 75 -24.49 -12.60 -2.70
N THR A 76 -24.50 -12.16 -3.96
CA THR A 76 -23.58 -11.11 -4.44
C THR A 76 -23.77 -9.81 -3.67
N GLY A 77 -25.02 -9.40 -3.42
CA GLY A 77 -25.32 -8.21 -2.62
C GLY A 77 -24.81 -8.32 -1.17
N VAL A 78 -25.02 -9.47 -0.54
CA VAL A 78 -24.53 -9.75 0.83
C VAL A 78 -23.01 -9.75 0.87
N LEU A 79 -22.34 -10.45 -0.05
CA LEU A 79 -20.88 -10.48 -0.13
C LEU A 79 -20.32 -9.10 -0.42
N PHE A 80 -20.96 -8.34 -1.29
CA PHE A 80 -20.53 -6.96 -1.58
C PHE A 80 -20.58 -6.06 -0.34
N GLN A 81 -21.53 -6.26 0.56
CA GLN A 81 -21.56 -5.52 1.83
C GLN A 81 -20.55 -6.05 2.86
N ALA A 82 -20.34 -7.36 2.89
CA ALA A 82 -19.47 -8.02 3.86
C ALA A 82 -17.97 -7.83 3.56
N ILE A 83 -17.60 -7.67 2.29
CA ILE A 83 -16.20 -7.47 1.89
C ILE A 83 -15.72 -6.08 2.30
N PRO A 84 -14.60 -5.98 3.05
CA PRO A 84 -14.02 -4.69 3.40
C PRO A 84 -13.63 -3.93 2.13
N LYS A 85 -14.17 -2.73 1.99
CA LYS A 85 -13.94 -1.86 0.82
C LYS A 85 -12.70 -1.02 1.07
N GLY A 86 -11.57 -1.43 0.53
CA GLY A 86 -10.32 -0.67 0.52
C GLY A 86 -9.93 -0.30 -0.90
N PHE A 87 -9.32 0.87 -1.08
CA PHE A 87 -8.83 1.30 -2.40
C PHE A 87 -7.69 0.41 -2.88
N PHE A 88 -6.87 -0.09 -1.94
CA PHE A 88 -5.86 -1.12 -2.15
C PHE A 88 -5.89 -2.12 -1.00
N PRO A 89 -5.88 -3.42 -1.29
CA PRO A 89 -5.68 -4.43 -0.26
C PRO A 89 -4.28 -4.26 0.33
N GLN A 90 -4.18 -4.26 1.65
CA GLN A 90 -2.90 -4.28 2.33
C GLN A 90 -2.34 -5.70 2.23
N GLU A 91 -1.27 -5.86 1.47
CA GLU A 91 -0.57 -7.13 1.36
C GLU A 91 0.46 -7.26 2.48
N ASP A 92 0.47 -8.41 3.16
CA ASP A 92 1.50 -8.73 4.14
C ASP A 92 2.71 -9.36 3.43
N ILE A 93 3.62 -8.51 2.98
CA ILE A 93 4.89 -8.89 2.34
C ILE A 93 6.01 -9.14 3.37
N GLY A 94 5.70 -9.17 4.66
CA GLY A 94 6.71 -9.39 5.71
C GLY A 94 7.65 -8.19 5.94
N GLN A 95 7.31 -7.01 5.46
CA GLN A 95 8.15 -5.81 5.61
C GLN A 95 7.36 -4.66 6.21
N ILE A 96 7.96 -4.03 7.22
CA ILE A 96 7.41 -2.88 7.92
C ILE A 96 8.44 -1.74 7.86
N THR A 97 7.99 -0.53 7.63
CA THR A 97 8.80 0.68 7.80
C THR A 97 8.29 1.48 8.99
N GLY A 98 9.19 2.07 9.74
CA GLY A 98 8.89 2.99 10.82
C GLY A 98 9.59 4.32 10.59
N ALA A 99 8.85 5.42 10.53
CA ALA A 99 9.41 6.76 10.57
C ALA A 99 9.56 7.18 12.04
N THR A 100 10.75 7.59 12.45
CA THR A 100 11.02 8.03 13.81
C THR A 100 11.22 9.54 13.88
N VAL A 101 10.74 10.15 14.96
CA VAL A 101 10.83 11.58 15.21
C VAL A 101 11.21 11.79 16.67
N GLY A 102 12.34 12.43 16.91
CA GLY A 102 12.74 12.94 18.21
C GLY A 102 12.24 14.37 18.47
N PRO A 103 12.51 14.93 19.64
CA PRO A 103 12.25 16.33 19.95
C PRO A 103 12.98 17.27 18.98
N ASP A 104 12.39 18.44 18.73
CA ASP A 104 12.94 19.42 17.79
C ASP A 104 14.33 19.96 18.20
N ASP A 105 14.66 19.87 19.49
CA ASP A 105 15.92 20.30 20.09
C ASP A 105 16.93 19.15 20.30
N ALA A 106 16.63 17.95 19.82
CA ALA A 106 17.51 16.81 19.97
C ALA A 106 18.79 16.97 19.14
N SER A 107 19.96 16.73 19.77
CA SER A 107 21.20 16.59 19.03
C SER A 107 21.24 15.27 18.24
N PHE A 108 22.13 15.21 17.24
CA PHE A 108 22.31 14.00 16.45
C PHE A 108 22.67 12.79 17.35
N ASP A 109 23.61 12.95 18.26
CA ASP A 109 24.03 11.86 19.17
C ASP A 109 22.90 11.39 20.08
N ALA A 110 22.10 12.32 20.60
CA ALA A 110 20.94 11.98 21.41
C ALA A 110 19.87 11.22 20.58
N MET A 111 19.68 11.60 19.32
CA MET A 111 18.79 10.89 18.41
C MET A 111 19.31 9.49 18.09
N VAL A 112 20.60 9.35 17.81
CA VAL A 112 21.24 8.05 17.57
C VAL A 112 21.09 7.13 18.77
N ALA A 113 21.32 7.62 19.98
CA ALA A 113 21.18 6.81 21.20
C ALA A 113 19.74 6.29 21.38
N ARG A 114 18.74 7.16 21.22
CA ARG A 114 17.31 6.79 21.32
C ARG A 114 16.89 5.81 20.21
N GLN A 115 17.33 6.07 18.99
CA GLN A 115 17.04 5.24 17.84
C GLN A 115 17.65 3.83 17.99
N SER A 116 18.88 3.73 18.49
CA SER A 116 19.55 2.46 18.75
C SER A 116 18.82 1.68 19.86
N ALA A 117 18.43 2.33 20.94
CA ALA A 117 17.64 1.70 22.00
C ALA A 117 16.30 1.16 21.46
N LEU A 118 15.62 1.93 20.60
CA LEU A 118 14.38 1.52 19.97
C LEU A 118 14.60 0.33 19.02
N ALA A 119 15.67 0.35 18.22
CA ALA A 119 16.01 -0.72 17.28
C ALA A 119 16.32 -2.04 18.01
N GLU A 120 17.07 -1.98 19.09
CA GLU A 120 17.37 -3.16 19.93
C GLU A 120 16.11 -3.73 20.60
N LEU A 121 15.18 -2.87 20.97
CA LEU A 121 13.93 -3.30 21.55
C LEU A 121 13.02 -3.98 20.53
N ILE A 122 12.95 -3.45 19.28
CA ILE A 122 12.22 -4.04 18.17
C ILE A 122 12.84 -5.41 17.77
N LYS A 123 14.16 -5.51 17.77
CA LYS A 123 14.88 -6.74 17.42
C LYS A 123 14.60 -7.91 18.38
N ARG A 124 14.16 -7.64 19.58
CA ARG A 124 13.78 -8.68 20.57
C ARG A 124 12.43 -9.33 20.30
N ASP A 125 11.63 -8.77 19.39
CA ASP A 125 10.35 -9.36 19.02
C ASP A 125 10.55 -10.69 18.27
N PRO A 126 9.86 -11.78 18.63
CA PRO A 126 10.08 -13.10 18.06
C PRO A 126 9.79 -13.17 16.55
N ASP A 127 8.89 -12.32 16.04
CA ASP A 127 8.51 -12.31 14.63
C ASP A 127 9.43 -11.44 13.77
N VAL A 128 10.41 -10.74 14.38
CA VAL A 128 11.36 -9.89 13.67
C VAL A 128 12.59 -10.68 13.29
N ALA A 129 12.92 -10.72 11.99
CA ALA A 129 14.12 -11.36 11.46
C ALA A 129 15.31 -10.40 11.43
N ALA A 130 15.10 -9.15 10.98
CA ALA A 130 16.17 -8.16 10.87
C ALA A 130 15.63 -6.74 11.04
N VAL A 131 16.49 -5.84 11.52
CA VAL A 131 16.19 -4.42 11.69
C VAL A 131 17.34 -3.60 11.09
N LEU A 132 17.00 -2.67 10.19
CA LEU A 132 17.90 -1.66 9.67
C LEU A 132 17.43 -0.29 10.17
N SER A 133 18.30 0.44 10.85
CA SER A 133 17.99 1.72 11.47
C SER A 133 18.91 2.82 10.92
N THR A 134 18.34 3.96 10.53
CA THR A 134 19.06 5.12 9.98
C THR A 134 18.58 6.40 10.65
N VAL A 135 19.51 7.31 10.97
CA VAL A 135 19.23 8.62 11.57
C VAL A 135 19.73 9.71 10.60
N GLY A 136 18.93 10.75 10.40
CA GLY A 136 19.33 11.94 9.65
C GLY A 136 19.63 11.72 8.17
N GLY A 137 19.27 10.58 7.59
CA GLY A 137 19.67 10.21 6.24
C GLY A 137 18.55 10.20 5.20
N GLY A 138 18.86 10.69 4.00
CA GLY A 138 18.23 10.22 2.78
C GLY A 138 17.47 11.22 1.91
N ASN A 139 17.00 12.37 2.38
CA ASN A 139 16.35 13.37 1.53
C ASN A 139 16.67 14.78 2.03
N ALA A 140 16.60 15.78 1.13
CA ALA A 140 16.84 17.19 1.44
C ALA A 140 15.96 17.77 2.57
N ALA A 141 14.93 17.04 3.00
CA ALA A 141 14.05 17.39 4.11
C ALA A 141 14.33 16.58 5.40
N ALA A 142 15.37 15.74 5.43
CA ALA A 142 15.71 14.95 6.60
C ALA A 142 16.40 15.84 7.66
N THR A 143 15.74 15.98 8.80
CA THR A 143 16.28 16.71 9.95
C THR A 143 17.06 15.76 10.86
N VAL A 144 18.00 16.29 11.64
CA VAL A 144 18.84 15.51 12.58
C VAL A 144 18.02 14.77 13.65
N ASN A 145 16.81 15.24 13.93
CA ASN A 145 15.87 14.63 14.86
C ASN A 145 14.93 13.62 14.22
N SER A 146 15.15 13.25 12.98
CA SER A 146 14.34 12.27 12.27
C SER A 146 15.16 11.04 11.87
N GLY A 147 14.50 9.90 11.77
CA GLY A 147 15.12 8.66 11.35
C GLY A 147 14.12 7.71 10.71
N ARG A 148 14.63 6.59 10.26
CA ARG A 148 13.83 5.52 9.67
C ARG A 148 14.30 4.16 10.16
N ILE A 149 13.35 3.28 10.42
CA ILE A 149 13.62 1.88 10.76
C ILE A 149 12.92 1.01 9.70
N PHE A 150 13.67 0.12 9.10
CA PHE A 150 13.14 -0.94 8.25
C PHE A 150 13.18 -2.24 9.05
N ILE A 151 12.06 -2.92 9.12
CA ILE A 151 11.87 -4.15 9.88
C ILE A 151 11.49 -5.23 8.89
N MET A 152 12.29 -6.28 8.84
CA MET A 152 12.01 -7.50 8.10
C MET A 152 11.44 -8.51 9.08
N LEU A 153 10.24 -9.00 8.81
CA LEU A 153 9.60 -10.05 9.59
C LEU A 153 10.05 -11.41 9.09
N ARG A 154 9.90 -12.44 9.94
CA ARG A 154 10.10 -13.83 9.56
C ARG A 154 9.06 -14.24 8.52
N ASP A 155 9.37 -15.25 7.73
CA ASP A 155 8.45 -15.79 6.75
C ASP A 155 7.19 -16.40 7.39
N LYS A 156 6.07 -16.39 6.67
CA LYS A 156 4.78 -16.88 7.18
C LYS A 156 4.76 -18.29 7.79
N PRO A 157 5.55 -19.27 7.35
CA PRO A 157 5.62 -20.58 8.03
C PRO A 157 6.16 -20.50 9.46
N GLU A 158 7.06 -19.53 9.73
CA GLU A 158 7.66 -19.32 11.05
C GLU A 158 6.91 -18.31 11.91
N ARG A 159 6.02 -17.53 11.30
CA ARG A 159 5.25 -16.45 11.91
C ARG A 159 3.75 -16.73 11.79
N THR A 160 3.03 -16.73 12.91
CA THR A 160 1.57 -16.85 12.94
C THR A 160 0.86 -15.51 12.86
N ASP A 161 1.46 -14.45 13.41
CA ASP A 161 0.88 -13.13 13.48
C ASP A 161 0.97 -12.40 12.11
N SER A 162 -0.08 -11.67 11.74
CA SER A 162 -0.05 -10.78 10.58
C SER A 162 0.84 -9.56 10.85
N ALA A 163 1.36 -8.91 9.80
CA ALA A 163 2.14 -7.69 9.95
C ALA A 163 1.38 -6.59 10.72
N ALA A 164 0.05 -6.50 10.58
CA ALA A 164 -0.77 -5.57 11.35
C ALA A 164 -0.77 -5.88 12.86
N GLN A 165 -0.82 -7.17 13.24
CA GLN A 165 -0.75 -7.60 14.65
C GLN A 165 0.63 -7.33 15.23
N VAL A 166 1.69 -7.61 14.46
CA VAL A 166 3.06 -7.27 14.85
C VAL A 166 3.22 -5.76 15.06
N ILE A 167 2.72 -4.93 14.15
CA ILE A 167 2.72 -3.45 14.30
C ILE A 167 2.00 -3.03 15.57
N ALA A 168 0.84 -3.61 15.89
CA ALA A 168 0.09 -3.28 17.10
C ALA A 168 0.87 -3.63 18.38
N ARG A 169 1.64 -4.73 18.37
CA ARG A 169 2.52 -5.15 19.46
C ARG A 169 3.74 -4.22 19.56
N LEU A 170 4.44 -3.99 18.44
CA LEU A 170 5.62 -3.12 18.39
C LEU A 170 5.30 -1.69 18.80
N ARG A 171 4.11 -1.16 18.46
CA ARG A 171 3.66 0.17 18.88
C ARG A 171 3.59 0.29 20.40
N ARG A 172 3.06 -0.72 21.09
CA ARG A 172 3.02 -0.74 22.57
C ARG A 172 4.41 -0.82 23.17
N THR A 173 5.27 -1.64 22.59
CA THR A 173 6.64 -1.80 23.05
C THR A 173 7.47 -0.54 22.79
N ALA A 174 7.34 0.08 21.63
CA ALA A 174 8.05 1.32 21.29
C ALA A 174 7.65 2.51 22.16
N ALA A 175 6.41 2.57 22.65
CA ALA A 175 5.94 3.60 23.55
C ALA A 175 6.70 3.64 24.91
N THR A 176 7.45 2.59 25.25
CA THR A 176 8.28 2.55 26.46
C THR A 176 9.58 3.33 26.34
N VAL A 177 10.01 3.70 25.11
CA VAL A 177 11.23 4.49 24.89
C VAL A 177 10.90 5.98 24.94
N PRO A 178 11.36 6.73 25.94
CA PRO A 178 11.02 8.14 26.08
C PRO A 178 11.76 9.00 25.04
N GLY A 179 11.12 10.06 24.59
CA GLY A 179 11.73 11.08 23.74
C GLY A 179 11.96 10.67 22.29
N ILE A 180 11.29 9.62 21.81
CA ILE A 180 11.24 9.26 20.41
C ILE A 180 9.84 8.73 20.07
N ASN A 181 9.28 9.19 18.97
CA ASN A 181 8.03 8.67 18.44
C ASN A 181 8.30 7.87 17.16
N ILE A 182 7.61 6.76 16.99
CA ILE A 182 7.70 5.93 15.77
C ILE A 182 6.32 5.73 15.16
N PHE A 183 6.25 5.88 13.83
CA PHE A 183 5.06 5.71 13.02
C PHE A 183 5.27 4.51 12.11
N PHE A 184 4.65 3.39 12.46
CA PHE A 184 4.79 2.15 11.70
C PHE A 184 3.85 2.11 10.52
N GLN A 185 4.36 1.66 9.38
CA GLN A 185 3.58 1.40 8.17
C GLN A 185 3.99 0.07 7.54
N GLN A 186 3.03 -0.66 7.01
CA GLN A 186 3.33 -1.78 6.12
C GLN A 186 3.82 -1.24 4.78
N ILE A 187 4.90 -1.83 4.26
CA ILE A 187 5.36 -1.52 2.91
C ILE A 187 4.35 -2.11 1.94
N GLN A 188 3.86 -1.29 1.03
CA GLN A 188 2.93 -1.72 -0.02
C GLN A 188 3.69 -1.81 -1.35
N SER A 189 3.35 -2.83 -2.15
CA SER A 189 3.94 -3.03 -3.47
C SER A 189 3.59 -1.89 -4.44
N ILE A 190 2.47 -1.20 -4.20
CA ILE A 190 2.02 -0.07 -5.02
C ILE A 190 1.90 1.18 -4.13
N ASN A 191 2.79 2.14 -4.35
CA ASN A 191 2.72 3.47 -3.73
C ASN A 191 2.05 4.47 -4.67
N ILE A 192 0.88 4.97 -4.28
CA ILE A 192 0.20 6.05 -5.01
C ILE A 192 0.39 7.34 -4.23
N GLY A 193 1.28 8.17 -4.73
CA GLY A 193 1.55 9.49 -4.16
C GLY A 193 2.92 10.00 -4.60
N THR A 194 3.03 11.30 -4.76
CA THR A 194 4.27 11.98 -5.18
C THR A 194 5.22 12.23 -4.02
N THR A 195 4.77 12.04 -2.77
CA THR A 195 5.54 12.39 -1.58
C THR A 195 5.57 11.21 -0.61
N GLN A 196 6.75 10.76 -0.24
CA GLN A 196 6.92 9.80 0.87
C GLN A 196 6.58 10.50 2.18
N THR A 197 5.46 10.11 2.78
CA THR A 197 5.00 10.67 4.06
C THR A 197 5.07 9.65 5.18
N ARG A 198 4.99 10.17 6.40
CA ARG A 198 5.01 9.38 7.65
C ARG A 198 3.68 8.68 7.93
N ALA A 199 2.61 9.05 7.20
CA ALA A 199 1.26 8.52 7.38
C ALA A 199 0.69 8.03 6.05
N GLN A 200 -0.17 7.01 6.11
CA GLN A 200 -0.88 6.45 4.96
C GLN A 200 -1.90 7.44 4.38
N TYR A 201 -2.52 8.25 5.24
CA TYR A 201 -3.48 9.28 4.84
C TYR A 201 -2.91 10.66 5.13
N GLN A 202 -3.09 11.60 4.20
CA GLN A 202 -2.57 12.94 4.30
C GLN A 202 -3.70 13.94 4.20
N PHE A 203 -3.68 14.93 5.09
CA PHE A 203 -4.56 16.08 5.05
C PHE A 203 -3.72 17.35 4.90
N GLY A 204 -3.87 18.05 3.78
CA GLY A 204 -3.12 19.28 3.49
C GLY A 204 -3.94 20.53 3.85
N MET A 205 -3.41 21.35 4.77
CA MET A 205 -3.93 22.69 5.01
C MET A 205 -3.14 23.72 4.20
N ARG A 206 -3.84 24.64 3.55
CA ARG A 206 -3.23 25.72 2.77
C ARG A 206 -3.86 27.06 3.14
N SER A 207 -3.04 28.06 3.36
CA SER A 207 -3.48 29.42 3.60
C SER A 207 -2.47 30.41 2.99
N SER A 208 -2.93 31.57 2.56
CA SER A 208 -2.09 32.72 2.22
C SER A 208 -1.56 33.44 3.46
N ASP A 209 -2.22 33.26 4.60
CA ASP A 209 -1.80 33.80 5.91
C ASP A 209 -1.07 32.72 6.71
N LEU A 210 0.24 32.93 6.87
CA LEU A 210 1.12 32.04 7.63
C LEU A 210 0.80 32.06 9.14
N ALA A 211 0.36 33.21 9.67
CA ALA A 211 0.03 33.31 11.10
C ALA A 211 -1.22 32.48 11.42
N ALA A 212 -2.23 32.56 10.58
CA ALA A 212 -3.42 31.71 10.70
C ALA A 212 -3.05 30.21 10.59
N LEU A 213 -2.17 29.83 9.67
CA LEU A 213 -1.75 28.45 9.51
C LEU A 213 -1.06 27.92 10.77
N ARG A 214 -0.16 28.72 11.36
CA ARG A 214 0.55 28.39 12.61
C ARG A 214 -0.39 28.26 13.81
N GLU A 215 -1.49 28.98 13.82
CA GLU A 215 -2.49 28.90 14.89
C GLU A 215 -3.42 27.70 14.72
N TYR A 216 -3.94 27.46 13.50
CA TYR A 216 -4.97 26.46 13.28
C TYR A 216 -4.43 25.04 13.08
N ALA A 217 -3.21 24.86 12.55
CA ALA A 217 -2.66 23.52 12.32
C ALA A 217 -2.47 22.72 13.62
N PRO A 218 -1.92 23.27 14.72
CA PRO A 218 -1.85 22.53 16.00
C PRO A 218 -3.23 22.24 16.60
N ARG A 219 -4.19 23.14 16.44
CA ARG A 219 -5.57 22.91 16.89
C ARG A 219 -6.23 21.76 16.12
N MET A 220 -6.01 21.69 14.81
CA MET A 220 -6.49 20.59 13.98
C MET A 220 -5.86 19.26 14.40
N GLU A 221 -4.53 19.23 14.57
CA GLU A 221 -3.81 18.05 15.04
C GLU A 221 -4.37 17.55 16.37
N GLN A 222 -4.57 18.44 17.33
CA GLN A 222 -5.14 18.11 18.63
C GLN A 222 -6.57 17.53 18.52
N ARG A 223 -7.41 18.10 17.63
CA ARG A 223 -8.76 17.59 17.38
C ARG A 223 -8.73 16.21 16.73
N MET A 224 -7.83 15.99 15.75
CA MET A 224 -7.68 14.69 15.09
C MET A 224 -7.22 13.61 16.08
N ARG A 225 -6.33 13.94 17.02
CA ARG A 225 -5.88 13.01 18.08
C ARG A 225 -7.00 12.59 19.04
N GLN A 226 -8.08 13.37 19.13
CA GLN A 226 -9.25 13.05 19.97
C GLN A 226 -10.22 12.08 19.29
N ILE A 227 -10.04 11.79 18.00
CA ILE A 227 -10.90 10.89 17.25
C ILE A 227 -10.40 9.46 17.44
N PRO A 228 -11.16 8.55 18.08
CA PRO A 228 -10.67 7.21 18.46
C PRO A 228 -10.27 6.32 17.27
N THR A 229 -10.84 6.60 16.10
CA THR A 229 -10.57 5.83 14.86
C THR A 229 -9.32 6.27 14.13
N ILE A 230 -8.73 7.43 14.48
CA ILE A 230 -7.52 7.95 13.86
C ILE A 230 -6.34 7.67 14.79
N LEU A 231 -5.39 6.88 14.29
CA LEU A 231 -4.16 6.54 15.00
C LEU A 231 -2.97 7.27 14.38
N ASP A 232 -1.94 7.54 15.20
CA ASP A 232 -0.65 8.05 14.73
C ASP A 232 -0.73 9.42 14.01
N VAL A 233 -1.53 10.35 14.56
CA VAL A 233 -1.62 11.71 14.02
C VAL A 233 -0.29 12.43 14.18
N ASN A 234 0.25 12.92 13.06
CA ASN A 234 1.49 13.68 13.00
C ASN A 234 1.34 14.90 12.08
N SER A 235 2.04 15.97 12.42
CA SER A 235 2.12 17.20 11.63
C SER A 235 3.55 17.40 11.13
N ASP A 236 3.71 17.97 9.94
CA ASP A 236 5.00 18.42 9.40
C ASP A 236 5.35 19.86 9.83
N LEU A 237 4.45 20.52 10.55
CA LEU A 237 4.67 21.85 11.07
C LEU A 237 5.68 21.84 12.23
N GLN A 238 6.92 22.21 11.96
CA GLN A 238 7.98 22.36 12.98
C GLN A 238 8.07 23.84 13.42
N VAL A 239 7.44 24.17 14.54
CA VAL A 239 7.38 25.57 15.06
C VAL A 239 8.25 25.76 16.31
N ARG A 240 8.78 24.69 16.88
CA ARG A 240 9.44 24.70 18.20
C ARG A 240 10.97 24.64 18.14
N ALA A 241 11.56 24.58 16.93
CA ALA A 241 13.00 24.60 16.80
C ALA A 241 13.56 25.92 17.32
N ARG A 242 14.54 25.84 18.25
CA ARG A 242 15.28 27.01 18.70
C ARG A 242 16.11 27.54 17.55
N GLN A 243 15.91 28.79 17.19
CA GLN A 243 16.73 29.49 16.22
C GLN A 243 17.70 30.39 16.96
N THR A 244 18.96 30.29 16.62
CA THR A 244 19.97 31.27 17.03
C THR A 244 20.14 32.26 15.87
N SER A 245 19.75 33.51 16.11
CA SER A 245 19.99 34.59 15.15
C SER A 245 21.28 35.30 15.56
N ILE A 246 22.23 35.39 14.66
CA ILE A 246 23.44 36.19 14.84
C ILE A 246 23.17 37.53 14.18
N GLU A 247 23.09 38.57 14.94
CA GLU A 247 22.98 39.96 14.46
C GLU A 247 24.35 40.60 14.54
N ILE A 248 24.95 40.85 13.38
CA ILE A 248 26.30 41.43 13.29
C ILE A 248 26.17 42.95 13.30
N ASP A 249 26.71 43.60 14.37
CA ASP A 249 26.87 45.05 14.40
C ASP A 249 28.02 45.44 13.44
N ARG A 250 27.63 45.87 12.27
CA ARG A 250 28.58 46.17 11.17
C ARG A 250 29.48 47.36 11.50
N ASP A 251 29.03 48.31 12.33
CA ASP A 251 29.82 49.47 12.70
C ASP A 251 30.95 49.11 13.69
N ILE A 252 30.60 48.25 14.64
CA ILE A 252 31.60 47.70 15.58
C ILE A 252 32.60 46.77 14.85
N ALA A 253 32.10 45.86 14.01
CA ALA A 253 32.95 44.94 13.24
C ALA A 253 33.96 45.72 12.36
N SER A 254 33.49 46.77 11.70
CA SER A 254 34.36 47.63 10.85
C SER A 254 35.43 48.36 11.68
N ARG A 255 35.09 48.86 12.87
CA ARG A 255 36.07 49.51 13.79
C ARG A 255 37.12 48.53 14.32
N LEU A 256 36.77 47.26 14.41
CA LEU A 256 37.68 46.20 14.83
C LEU A 256 38.48 45.60 13.66
N GLY A 257 38.25 46.08 12.44
CA GLY A 257 38.89 45.59 11.22
C GLY A 257 38.43 44.17 10.79
N LEU A 258 37.28 43.70 11.27
CA LEU A 258 36.69 42.40 10.93
C LEU A 258 35.77 42.54 9.73
N SER A 259 35.98 41.71 8.73
CA SER A 259 35.05 41.57 7.61
C SER A 259 33.91 40.59 7.99
N VAL A 260 32.75 40.73 7.33
CA VAL A 260 31.60 39.86 7.55
C VAL A 260 31.92 38.38 7.25
N ASP A 261 32.88 38.15 6.34
CA ASP A 261 33.35 36.80 5.98
C ASP A 261 34.30 36.16 7.03
N GLN A 262 34.73 36.94 8.03
CA GLN A 262 35.58 36.46 9.11
C GLN A 262 34.78 36.17 10.41
N ILE A 263 33.50 36.55 10.46
CA ILE A 263 32.56 36.32 11.58
C ILE A 263 31.66 35.14 11.25
#